data_bca31af4465899c5c95a085c40393750
#
_entry.id   bca31af4465899c5c95a085c40393750
#
_cell.length_a   1.000
_cell.length_b   1.000
_cell.length_c   1.000
_cell.angle_alpha   90.00
_cell.angle_beta   90.00
_cell.angle_gamma   90.00
#
_symmetry.space_group_name_H-M   'P 1'
#
loop_
_entity.id
_entity.type
_entity.pdbx_description
1 polymer ?
#
loop_
_entity_poly.entity_id
_entity_poly.type
_entity_poly.pdbx_seq_one_letter_code
_entity_poly.pdbx_strand_id
1 'polypeptide(L)'
;METVKVTASKEYVVHIGSGFLDTIGEKIREIKRLCRVVLVSDDTVYALYGERVKKSLTESGYSVCEFVFPHGEDAKSLENFGKMQEFCAENSITRTDLFVALGGGVTGDLTGFVASTYLRGVDFVQIPTTVLSMVDSSVGGKTAINLNAGKNLCGAFYQPIAVMPIAKP
;
A
#
# COMPACT_ATOMS: atom_id res chain seq x y z
N MET A 1 14.39 14.44 -8.95
CA MET A 1 13.34 13.91 -8.05
C MET A 1 12.63 15.07 -7.41
N GLU A 2 11.35 15.21 -7.62
CA GLU A 2 10.51 16.19 -6.96
C GLU A 2 9.72 15.57 -5.82
N THR A 3 9.41 16.36 -4.81
CA THR A 3 8.56 15.94 -3.70
C THR A 3 7.44 16.97 -3.50
N VAL A 4 6.22 16.49 -3.38
CA VAL A 4 5.06 17.34 -3.09
C VAL A 4 4.54 16.98 -1.71
N LYS A 5 4.50 17.97 -0.82
CA LYS A 5 3.90 17.81 0.50
C LYS A 5 2.39 17.98 0.40
N VAL A 6 1.66 16.99 0.89
CA VAL A 6 0.19 17.01 0.98
C VAL A 6 -0.19 17.26 2.43
N THR A 7 -1.00 18.29 2.66
CA THR A 7 -1.54 18.63 3.97
C THR A 7 -3.03 18.28 4.00
N ALA A 8 -3.36 17.21 4.72
CA ALA A 8 -4.71 16.72 4.91
C ALA A 8 -4.94 16.45 6.41
N SER A 9 -5.78 15.47 6.78
CA SER A 9 -5.92 15.04 8.18
C SER A 9 -4.61 14.46 8.77
N LYS A 10 -3.70 14.02 7.90
CA LYS A 10 -2.30 13.67 8.19
C LYS A 10 -1.44 14.23 7.07
N GLU A 11 -0.29 14.82 7.41
CA GLU A 11 0.68 15.25 6.41
C GLU A 11 1.45 14.06 5.85
N TYR A 12 1.67 14.04 4.54
CA TYR A 12 2.49 13.04 3.87
C TYR A 12 3.17 13.60 2.62
N VAL A 13 4.08 12.83 2.04
CA VAL A 13 4.87 13.25 0.89
C VAL A 13 4.56 12.36 -0.31
N VAL A 14 4.35 12.98 -1.46
CA VAL A 14 4.30 12.32 -2.76
C VAL A 14 5.66 12.51 -3.44
N HIS A 15 6.35 11.42 -3.73
CA HIS A 15 7.62 11.43 -4.46
C HIS A 15 7.34 11.31 -5.96
N ILE A 16 7.82 12.26 -6.75
CA ILE A 16 7.67 12.25 -8.20
C ILE A 16 9.03 11.99 -8.85
N GLY A 17 9.12 10.92 -9.62
CA GLY A 17 10.37 10.56 -10.30
C GLY A 17 10.31 9.14 -10.87
N SER A 18 11.42 8.69 -11.43
CA SER A 18 11.59 7.34 -12.00
C SER A 18 12.69 6.56 -11.27
N GLY A 19 12.67 5.23 -11.42
CA GLY A 19 13.74 4.37 -10.91
C GLY A 19 13.68 4.03 -9.42
N PHE A 20 12.55 4.24 -8.74
CA PHE A 20 12.43 4.01 -7.29
C PHE A 20 12.42 2.54 -6.87
N LEU A 21 12.10 1.62 -7.76
CA LEU A 21 11.86 0.21 -7.38
C LEU A 21 12.99 -0.40 -6.58
N ASP A 22 14.22 -0.17 -7.00
CA ASP A 22 15.39 -0.79 -6.38
C ASP A 22 15.87 -0.04 -5.11
N THR A 23 15.36 1.18 -4.89
CA THR A 23 15.71 2.02 -3.73
C THR A 23 14.52 2.32 -2.82
N ILE A 24 13.40 1.65 -3.05
CA ILE A 24 12.15 1.90 -2.29
C ILE A 24 12.33 1.66 -0.79
N GLY A 25 13.09 0.64 -0.41
CA GLY A 25 13.37 0.33 0.99
C GLY A 25 14.18 1.43 1.67
N GLU A 26 15.18 2.00 1.00
CA GLU A 26 15.96 3.14 1.50
C GLU A 26 15.06 4.37 1.70
N LYS A 27 14.18 4.65 0.73
CA LYS A 27 13.23 5.76 0.82
C LYS A 27 12.24 5.60 1.98
N ILE A 28 11.75 4.40 2.19
CA ILE A 28 10.88 4.11 3.33
C ILE A 28 11.65 4.26 4.65
N ARG A 29 12.96 3.93 4.70
CA ARG A 29 13.82 4.13 5.87
C ARG A 29 13.95 5.58 6.30
N GLU A 30 13.84 6.53 5.38
CA GLU A 30 13.87 7.96 5.70
C GLU A 30 12.66 8.40 6.55
N ILE A 31 11.52 7.68 6.45
CA ILE A 31 10.24 8.06 7.06
C ILE A 31 9.68 7.06 8.07
N LYS A 32 10.17 5.82 8.06
CA LYS A 32 9.69 4.74 8.94
C LYS A 32 10.87 3.95 9.49
N ARG A 33 10.90 3.76 10.81
CA ARG A 33 11.88 2.90 11.48
C ARG A 33 11.71 1.45 11.04
N LEU A 34 12.75 0.64 11.24
CA LEU A 34 12.69 -0.80 10.97
C LEU A 34 11.55 -1.46 11.73
N CYS A 35 10.78 -2.23 11.00
CA CYS A 35 9.60 -2.93 11.48
C CYS A 35 9.30 -4.13 10.57
N ARG A 36 8.21 -4.83 10.80
CA ARG A 36 7.66 -5.77 9.81
C ARG A 36 6.91 -4.99 8.74
N VAL A 37 6.99 -5.48 7.52
CA VAL A 37 6.29 -4.92 6.37
C VAL A 37 5.36 -5.98 5.79
N VAL A 38 4.09 -5.63 5.63
CA VAL A 38 3.14 -6.40 4.82
C VAL A 38 3.15 -5.82 3.41
N LEU A 39 3.81 -6.50 2.48
CA LEU A 39 3.78 -6.16 1.06
C LEU A 39 2.50 -6.74 0.44
N VAL A 40 1.62 -5.84 0.01
CA VAL A 40 0.32 -6.20 -0.55
C VAL A 40 0.31 -5.89 -2.04
N SER A 41 -0.09 -6.85 -2.86
CA SER A 41 -0.18 -6.68 -4.32
C SER A 41 -1.22 -7.62 -4.93
N ASP A 42 -1.71 -7.28 -6.12
CA ASP A 42 -2.36 -8.27 -6.96
C ASP A 42 -1.32 -9.16 -7.67
N ASP A 43 -1.75 -10.32 -8.13
CA ASP A 43 -0.89 -11.33 -8.76
C ASP A 43 -0.18 -10.84 -10.03
N THR A 44 -0.84 -9.99 -10.82
CA THR A 44 -0.27 -9.43 -12.06
C THR A 44 0.85 -8.43 -11.75
N VAL A 45 0.60 -7.50 -10.86
CA VAL A 45 1.60 -6.49 -10.47
C VAL A 45 2.73 -7.13 -9.68
N TYR A 46 2.41 -8.10 -8.80
CA TYR A 46 3.42 -8.82 -8.05
C TYR A 46 4.40 -9.55 -8.97
N ALA A 47 3.92 -10.23 -10.01
CA ALA A 47 4.76 -10.90 -11.01
C ALA A 47 5.73 -9.96 -11.73
N LEU A 48 5.35 -8.69 -11.90
CA LEU A 48 6.18 -7.68 -12.57
C LEU A 48 7.19 -7.00 -11.64
N TYR A 49 6.79 -6.69 -10.42
CA TYR A 49 7.53 -5.78 -9.54
C TYR A 49 7.74 -6.29 -8.12
N GLY A 50 6.96 -7.29 -7.68
CA GLY A 50 6.90 -7.74 -6.28
C GLY A 50 8.25 -8.14 -5.71
N GLU A 51 8.98 -9.01 -6.40
CA GLU A 51 10.29 -9.50 -5.96
C GLU A 51 11.33 -8.37 -5.87
N ARG A 52 11.29 -7.39 -6.77
CA ARG A 52 12.21 -6.23 -6.73
C ARG A 52 11.94 -5.36 -5.52
N VAL A 53 10.66 -5.07 -5.25
CA VAL A 53 10.26 -4.28 -4.08
C VAL A 53 10.60 -5.02 -2.78
N LYS A 54 10.27 -6.31 -2.70
CA LYS A 54 10.61 -7.16 -1.56
C LYS A 54 12.12 -7.18 -1.29
N LYS A 55 12.92 -7.38 -2.33
CA LYS A 55 14.39 -7.36 -2.25
C LYS A 55 14.89 -6.03 -1.68
N SER A 56 14.45 -4.91 -2.24
CA SER A 56 14.84 -3.57 -1.78
C SER A 56 14.47 -3.32 -0.32
N LEU A 57 13.26 -3.73 0.11
CA LEU A 57 12.85 -3.65 1.50
C LEU A 57 13.72 -4.50 2.42
N THR A 58 14.00 -5.76 2.02
CA THR A 58 14.80 -6.69 2.82
C THR A 58 16.26 -6.23 2.93
N GLU A 59 16.87 -5.76 1.84
CA GLU A 59 18.22 -5.21 1.84
C GLU A 59 18.34 -3.94 2.69
N SER A 60 17.24 -3.20 2.84
CA SER A 60 17.16 -2.05 3.76
C SER A 60 16.91 -2.45 5.22
N GLY A 61 16.77 -3.75 5.52
CA GLY A 61 16.66 -4.31 6.87
C GLY A 61 15.24 -4.57 7.36
N TYR A 62 14.21 -4.42 6.53
CA TYR A 62 12.83 -4.75 6.89
C TYR A 62 12.59 -6.26 6.85
N SER A 63 11.76 -6.76 7.77
CA SER A 63 11.20 -8.11 7.70
C SER A 63 9.90 -8.06 6.90
N VAL A 64 9.86 -8.74 5.74
CA VAL A 64 8.74 -8.64 4.79
C VAL A 64 7.93 -9.94 4.79
N CYS A 65 6.62 -9.81 4.94
CA CYS A 65 5.64 -10.83 4.58
C CYS A 65 4.75 -10.32 3.45
N GLU A 66 4.19 -11.22 2.66
CA GLU A 66 3.53 -10.88 1.40
C GLU A 66 2.09 -11.37 1.41
N PHE A 67 1.19 -10.48 1.04
CA PHE A 67 -0.21 -10.82 0.78
C PHE A 67 -0.52 -10.53 -0.68
N VAL A 68 -0.64 -11.59 -1.47
CA VAL A 68 -0.94 -11.50 -2.91
C VAL A 68 -2.35 -12.04 -3.16
N PHE A 69 -3.17 -11.28 -3.87
CA PHE A 69 -4.55 -11.62 -4.18
C PHE A 69 -4.79 -11.61 -5.71
N PRO A 70 -5.85 -12.27 -6.21
CA PRO A 70 -6.17 -12.24 -7.63
C PRO A 70 -6.46 -10.82 -8.12
N HIS A 71 -5.97 -10.45 -9.30
CA HIS A 71 -6.22 -9.15 -9.90
C HIS A 71 -7.69 -8.91 -10.24
N GLY A 72 -8.07 -7.66 -10.42
CA GLY A 72 -9.41 -7.24 -10.84
C GLY A 72 -10.20 -6.53 -9.75
N GLU A 73 -11.24 -5.81 -10.15
CA GLU A 73 -12.07 -5.00 -9.25
C GLU A 73 -12.81 -5.85 -8.21
N ASP A 74 -13.16 -7.10 -8.56
CA ASP A 74 -13.87 -8.03 -7.66
C ASP A 74 -13.01 -8.45 -6.45
N ALA A 75 -11.69 -8.28 -6.54
CA ALA A 75 -10.79 -8.51 -5.41
C ALA A 75 -10.99 -7.51 -4.27
N LYS A 76 -11.59 -6.35 -4.56
CA LYS A 76 -11.91 -5.31 -3.57
C LYS A 76 -13.19 -5.68 -2.80
N SER A 77 -13.12 -6.73 -2.00
CA SER A 77 -14.24 -7.42 -1.38
C SER A 77 -14.10 -7.59 0.12
N LEU A 78 -15.23 -7.85 0.81
CA LEU A 78 -15.23 -8.24 2.24
C LEU A 78 -14.41 -9.51 2.49
N GLU A 79 -14.41 -10.45 1.53
CA GLU A 79 -13.66 -11.69 1.65
C GLU A 79 -12.16 -11.43 1.73
N ASN A 80 -11.59 -10.69 0.76
CA ASN A 80 -10.18 -10.37 0.76
C ASN A 80 -9.79 -9.41 1.91
N PHE A 81 -10.68 -8.49 2.28
CA PHE A 81 -10.51 -7.67 3.47
C PHE A 81 -10.37 -8.54 4.73
N GLY A 82 -11.27 -9.51 4.93
CA GLY A 82 -11.21 -10.43 6.07
C GLY A 82 -9.96 -11.31 6.05
N LYS A 83 -9.62 -11.89 4.89
CA LYS A 83 -8.40 -12.71 4.72
C LYS A 83 -7.13 -11.92 5.07
N MET A 84 -7.05 -10.66 4.67
CA MET A 84 -5.87 -9.83 4.98
C MET A 84 -5.80 -9.47 6.48
N GLN A 85 -6.92 -9.25 7.15
CA GLN A 85 -6.97 -9.04 8.60
C GLN A 85 -6.43 -10.28 9.35
N GLU A 86 -6.91 -11.47 9.01
CA GLU A 86 -6.45 -12.74 9.59
C GLU A 86 -4.96 -12.98 9.30
N PHE A 87 -4.53 -12.78 8.05
CA PHE A 87 -3.13 -12.88 7.66
C PHE A 87 -2.22 -11.99 8.53
N CYS A 88 -2.65 -10.76 8.79
CA CYS A 88 -1.89 -9.84 9.65
C CYS A 88 -1.78 -10.37 11.10
N ALA A 89 -2.85 -10.93 11.64
CA ALA A 89 -2.86 -11.52 12.97
C ALA A 89 -1.95 -12.75 13.06
N GLU A 90 -2.04 -13.66 12.09
CA GLU A 90 -1.18 -14.85 11.99
C GLU A 90 0.30 -14.51 11.87
N ASN A 91 0.64 -13.43 11.17
CA ASN A 91 2.02 -12.94 11.04
C ASN A 91 2.44 -12.01 12.17
N SER A 92 1.64 -11.89 13.24
CA SER A 92 1.95 -11.06 14.42
C SER A 92 2.28 -9.60 14.06
N ILE A 93 1.55 -9.03 13.11
CA ILE A 93 1.69 -7.61 12.74
C ILE A 93 1.20 -6.74 13.90
N THR A 94 1.94 -5.69 14.20
CA THR A 94 1.68 -4.77 15.30
C THR A 94 1.32 -3.37 14.80
N ARG A 95 0.92 -2.48 15.71
CA ARG A 95 0.58 -1.09 15.38
C ARG A 95 1.77 -0.27 14.87
N THR A 96 2.99 -0.70 15.13
CA THR A 96 4.22 -0.02 14.70
C THR A 96 4.76 -0.52 13.37
N ASP A 97 4.15 -1.58 12.82
CA ASP A 97 4.52 -2.15 11.53
C ASP A 97 3.97 -1.32 10.36
N LEU A 98 4.15 -1.78 9.16
CA LEU A 98 3.87 -1.01 7.95
C LEU A 98 3.19 -1.87 6.89
N PHE A 99 2.15 -1.34 6.26
CA PHE A 99 1.63 -1.87 5.00
C PHE A 99 2.26 -1.15 3.81
N VAL A 100 2.61 -1.90 2.79
CA VAL A 100 3.09 -1.37 1.50
C VAL A 100 2.16 -1.87 0.40
N ALA A 101 1.36 -0.97 -0.14
CA ALA A 101 0.43 -1.25 -1.24
C ALA A 101 1.12 -1.07 -2.59
N LEU A 102 1.48 -2.16 -3.25
CA LEU A 102 2.10 -2.17 -4.57
C LEU A 102 1.05 -2.51 -5.63
N GLY A 103 0.53 -1.53 -6.35
CA GLY A 103 -0.49 -1.81 -7.35
C GLY A 103 -1.28 -0.62 -7.86
N GLY A 104 -2.39 -0.90 -8.51
CA GLY A 104 -3.38 0.08 -8.93
C GLY A 104 -4.31 0.54 -7.81
N GLY A 105 -5.42 1.19 -8.17
CA GLY A 105 -6.41 1.70 -7.24
C GLY A 105 -7.05 0.61 -6.36
N VAL A 106 -7.29 -0.59 -6.91
CA VAL A 106 -7.83 -1.73 -6.15
C VAL A 106 -6.93 -2.09 -4.97
N THR A 107 -5.63 -2.24 -5.25
CA THR A 107 -4.63 -2.57 -4.22
C THR A 107 -4.51 -1.46 -3.17
N GLY A 108 -4.46 -0.20 -3.62
CA GLY A 108 -4.38 0.95 -2.73
C GLY A 108 -5.58 1.09 -1.80
N ASP A 109 -6.79 0.97 -2.35
CA ASP A 109 -8.05 1.07 -1.61
C ASP A 109 -8.21 -0.05 -0.57
N LEU A 110 -8.01 -1.30 -0.99
CA LEU A 110 -8.11 -2.46 -0.11
C LEU A 110 -7.08 -2.40 1.02
N THR A 111 -5.81 -2.15 0.68
CA THR A 111 -4.73 -2.07 1.67
C THR A 111 -4.93 -0.92 2.64
N GLY A 112 -5.29 0.26 2.15
CA GLY A 112 -5.53 1.42 2.99
C GLY A 112 -6.72 1.22 3.94
N PHE A 113 -7.77 0.53 3.49
CA PHE A 113 -8.90 0.22 4.37
C PHE A 113 -8.53 -0.83 5.44
N VAL A 114 -7.78 -1.87 5.09
CA VAL A 114 -7.23 -2.81 6.08
C VAL A 114 -6.33 -2.08 7.07
N ALA A 115 -5.41 -1.25 6.61
CA ALA A 115 -4.52 -0.48 7.46
C ALA A 115 -5.27 0.45 8.43
N SER A 116 -6.40 1.04 7.99
CA SER A 116 -7.24 1.91 8.82
C SER A 116 -7.95 1.18 9.96
N THR A 117 -8.22 -0.10 9.78
CA THR A 117 -9.05 -0.90 10.70
C THR A 117 -8.24 -1.88 11.53
N TYR A 118 -7.17 -2.46 10.99
CA TYR A 118 -6.32 -3.38 11.71
C TYR A 118 -5.69 -2.67 12.91
N LEU A 119 -5.88 -3.24 14.11
CA LEU A 119 -5.46 -2.65 15.38
C LEU A 119 -5.85 -1.17 15.58
N ARG A 120 -6.90 -0.71 14.93
CA ARG A 120 -7.42 0.69 14.92
C ARG A 120 -6.50 1.68 14.21
N GLY A 121 -5.66 1.22 13.33
CA GLY A 121 -4.80 2.05 12.49
C GLY A 121 -3.33 1.64 12.54
N VAL A 122 -2.80 1.28 11.38
CA VAL A 122 -1.39 0.98 11.13
C VAL A 122 -0.95 1.81 9.93
N ASP A 123 0.26 2.35 9.95
CA ASP A 123 0.77 3.16 8.85
C ASP A 123 0.81 2.37 7.54
N PHE A 124 0.57 3.08 6.42
CA PHE A 124 0.76 2.47 5.10
C PHE A 124 1.42 3.43 4.11
N VAL A 125 2.08 2.85 3.11
CA VAL A 125 2.69 3.52 1.96
C VAL A 125 2.02 3.01 0.70
N GLN A 126 1.79 3.88 -0.28
CA GLN A 126 1.32 3.50 -1.60
C GLN A 126 2.45 3.55 -2.63
N ILE A 127 2.57 2.50 -3.41
CA ILE A 127 3.44 2.40 -4.59
C ILE A 127 2.52 2.19 -5.81
N PRO A 128 1.92 3.28 -6.32
CA PRO A 128 1.00 3.18 -7.44
C PRO A 128 1.70 2.79 -8.74
N THR A 129 1.10 1.85 -9.48
CA THR A 129 1.67 1.26 -10.70
C THR A 129 0.88 1.57 -11.97
N THR A 130 -0.30 2.17 -11.85
CA THR A 130 -1.12 2.61 -12.99
C THR A 130 -1.19 4.12 -13.04
N VAL A 131 -1.36 4.69 -14.24
CA VAL A 131 -1.48 6.14 -14.41
C VAL A 131 -2.60 6.70 -13.54
N LEU A 132 -3.77 6.07 -13.53
CA LEU A 132 -4.90 6.51 -12.71
C LEU A 132 -4.55 6.51 -11.22
N SER A 133 -3.87 5.48 -10.73
CA SER A 133 -3.48 5.45 -9.32
C SER A 133 -2.39 6.47 -8.99
N MET A 134 -1.51 6.80 -9.92
CA MET A 134 -0.46 7.79 -9.72
C MET A 134 -0.99 9.23 -9.60
N VAL A 135 -2.05 9.56 -10.34
CA VAL A 135 -2.57 10.95 -10.42
C VAL A 135 -3.84 11.21 -9.62
N ASP A 136 -4.56 10.16 -9.20
CA ASP A 136 -5.86 10.29 -8.53
C ASP A 136 -5.98 9.39 -7.29
N SER A 137 -6.12 8.06 -7.45
CA SER A 137 -6.58 7.20 -6.34
C SER A 137 -5.59 7.07 -5.18
N SER A 138 -4.30 7.31 -5.37
CA SER A 138 -3.31 7.28 -4.28
C SER A 138 -3.29 8.56 -3.43
N VAL A 139 -4.01 9.60 -3.84
CA VAL A 139 -4.03 10.91 -3.18
C VAL A 139 -5.42 11.20 -2.63
N GLY A 140 -5.49 11.74 -1.42
CA GLY A 140 -6.75 12.11 -0.78
C GLY A 140 -7.26 11.11 0.28
N GLY A 141 -6.62 9.96 0.43
CA GLY A 141 -6.90 9.01 1.51
C GLY A 141 -8.23 8.29 1.41
N LYS A 142 -8.87 8.26 0.25
CA LYS A 142 -10.07 7.46 0.03
C LYS A 142 -9.67 5.99 -0.02
N THR A 143 -10.18 5.20 0.91
CA THR A 143 -9.93 3.76 0.97
C THR A 143 -11.26 3.03 1.15
N ALA A 144 -11.49 1.97 0.40
CA ALA A 144 -12.77 1.29 0.43
C ALA A 144 -12.72 -0.12 -0.17
N ILE A 145 -13.77 -0.87 0.11
CA ILE A 145 -14.12 -2.12 -0.55
C ILE A 145 -15.53 -2.04 -1.15
N ASN A 146 -15.82 -2.97 -2.04
CA ASN A 146 -17.12 -3.11 -2.66
C ASN A 146 -18.01 -4.03 -1.81
N LEU A 147 -19.29 -3.75 -1.83
CA LEU A 147 -20.34 -4.61 -1.28
C LEU A 147 -21.19 -5.14 -2.43
N ASN A 148 -22.04 -6.16 -2.17
CA ASN A 148 -22.98 -6.65 -3.17
C ASN A 148 -23.93 -5.54 -3.66
N ALA A 149 -24.21 -4.56 -2.81
CA ALA A 149 -25.08 -3.43 -3.14
C ALA A 149 -24.42 -2.36 -4.03
N GLY A 150 -23.09 -2.35 -4.14
CA GLY A 150 -22.39 -1.36 -4.97
C GLY A 150 -20.91 -1.18 -4.61
N LYS A 151 -20.25 -0.39 -5.45
CA LYS A 151 -18.81 -0.11 -5.32
C LYS A 151 -18.53 0.94 -4.25
N ASN A 152 -17.40 0.78 -3.53
CA ASN A 152 -16.87 1.76 -2.57
C ASN A 152 -17.83 2.16 -1.43
N LEU A 153 -18.75 1.28 -1.06
CA LEU A 153 -19.74 1.58 -0.02
C LEU A 153 -19.24 1.33 1.41
N CYS A 154 -18.13 0.63 1.58
CA CYS A 154 -17.55 0.35 2.88
C CYS A 154 -16.08 0.78 2.88
N GLY A 155 -15.73 1.75 3.70
CA GLY A 155 -14.36 2.28 3.70
C GLY A 155 -14.11 3.34 4.77
N ALA A 156 -12.96 3.96 4.67
CA ALA A 156 -12.52 5.02 5.55
C ALA A 156 -11.69 6.08 4.80
N PHE A 157 -11.66 7.31 5.32
CA PHE A 157 -10.65 8.28 4.93
C PHE A 157 -9.39 8.01 5.75
N TYR A 158 -8.36 7.47 5.12
CA TYR A 158 -7.11 7.12 5.77
C TYR A 158 -5.91 7.50 4.91
N GLN A 159 -5.08 8.42 5.42
CA GLN A 159 -3.96 8.96 4.66
C GLN A 159 -2.75 8.04 4.74
N PRO A 160 -2.04 7.79 3.61
CA PRO A 160 -0.75 7.13 3.64
C PRO A 160 0.31 8.00 4.33
N ILE A 161 1.44 7.42 4.73
CA ILE A 161 2.60 8.20 5.19
C ILE A 161 3.47 8.67 4.03
N ALA A 162 3.39 8.01 2.88
CA ALA A 162 4.01 8.43 1.63
C ALA A 162 3.33 7.78 0.42
N VAL A 163 3.48 8.42 -0.73
CA VAL A 163 3.13 7.89 -2.06
C VAL A 163 4.36 7.94 -2.95
N MET A 164 4.73 6.80 -3.53
CA MET A 164 5.96 6.61 -4.31
C MET A 164 5.62 5.99 -5.67
N PRO A 165 5.15 6.77 -6.65
CA PRO A 165 4.74 6.26 -7.96
C PRO A 165 5.89 5.58 -8.69
N ILE A 166 5.62 4.44 -9.33
CA ILE A 166 6.54 3.82 -10.28
C ILE A 166 6.31 4.49 -11.62
N ALA A 167 7.01 5.57 -11.90
CA ALA A 167 7.06 6.06 -13.28
C ALA A 167 7.82 5.04 -14.12
N LYS A 168 7.27 4.61 -15.27
CA LYS A 168 8.01 3.79 -16.21
C LYS A 168 9.30 4.51 -16.62
N PRO A 169 10.41 3.75 -16.79
CA PRO A 169 11.62 4.29 -17.39
C PRO A 169 11.37 4.81 -18.80
#